data_7a84b89ad2b131b11754e5faa703d0e7
#
_entry.id   7a84b89ad2b131b11754e5faa703d0e7
#
_cell.length_a   1.000
_cell.length_b   1.000
_cell.length_c   1.000
_cell.angle_alpha   90.00
_cell.angle_beta   90.00
_cell.angle_gamma   90.00
#
_symmetry.space_group_name_H-M   'P 1'
#
loop_
_entity.id
_entity.type
_entity.pdbx_description
1 polymer ?
#
loop_
_entity_poly.entity_id
_entity_poly.type
_entity_poly.pdbx_seq_one_letter_code
_entity_poly.pdbx_strand_id
1 'polypeptide(L)'
;MNVLILGAGLMQIPAILSAKELGYRVCLVDADDKAIAISKADEFRKIDLKDKEGILQYAKSLQNGSGLAAVFTAGTDFSASVSYVCQKLNLPSHTFDAALNASIKTRMRKCFSDANVPSPQFFNLDKDNFTQDKLKEISSLIGFPLVVKPVDNMGARGCRMVRSLKEFEPAVKIAIEVSRSGNAIVEEYMDGPEYSIDALVYNGTFTVTGFALRHIKYPPYFIETGHTMPAELDKSVHNQLISVFALGAKALGLEKGAAKADIKFTKNGPMIGEIAGRLSGGYMSGWTYPYSSDLNLTKEALLIACGKEPEELIKNRQKVDFETSALCKNALQPYQLFEVKSKKVSAERAWMSIPGIVEEVKNITEEKIPYVKDFLPRTTVKLNCKVDFPRNNVQKCGNVISLAEDRKLAVEAAQNAVSNVFIGLKANTRETDDFLNFYTQDDEDNFPPSAFKSLSSQELAQIEGFIPQNQKISDFIPSVLKTSDYKKEVDWSFNTISDIAAKFDILRPHHPKLNAQKFWKAVLRGGLQAAVYISDSEK
;
A
#
# COMPACT_ATOMS: atom_id res chain seq x y z
N MET A 1 -27.25 13.88 16.65
CA MET A 1 -26.57 14.51 15.51
C MET A 1 -25.84 13.45 14.71
N ASN A 2 -25.82 13.53 13.38
CA ASN A 2 -25.23 12.50 12.50
C ASN A 2 -23.80 12.86 12.08
N VAL A 3 -23.01 11.84 11.79
CA VAL A 3 -21.79 11.91 10.98
C VAL A 3 -22.02 11.06 9.73
N LEU A 4 -21.83 11.64 8.56
CA LEU A 4 -21.91 10.94 7.28
C LEU A 4 -20.49 10.51 6.84
N ILE A 5 -20.26 9.21 6.74
CA ILE A 5 -18.97 8.65 6.29
C ILE A 5 -19.13 8.10 4.88
N LEU A 6 -18.25 8.54 3.98
CA LEU A 6 -18.17 8.10 2.60
C LEU A 6 -17.26 6.88 2.50
N GLY A 7 -17.84 5.75 2.08
CA GLY A 7 -17.23 4.44 2.05
C GLY A 7 -17.71 3.53 3.19
N ALA A 8 -17.83 2.24 2.91
CA ALA A 8 -18.21 1.21 3.88
C ALA A 8 -17.22 0.03 3.92
N GLY A 9 -16.01 0.21 3.36
CA GLY A 9 -14.94 -0.76 3.42
C GLY A 9 -14.23 -0.80 4.78
N LEU A 10 -13.31 -1.75 4.93
CA LEU A 10 -12.55 -1.98 6.17
C LEU A 10 -11.84 -0.72 6.70
N MET A 11 -11.30 0.12 5.80
CA MET A 11 -10.58 1.34 6.17
C MET A 11 -11.47 2.39 6.86
N GLN A 12 -12.80 2.29 6.78
CA GLN A 12 -13.72 3.21 7.46
C GLN A 12 -14.04 2.79 8.89
N ILE A 13 -13.72 1.55 9.30
CA ILE A 13 -14.05 1.05 10.65
C ILE A 13 -13.49 1.94 11.76
N PRO A 14 -12.23 2.42 11.74
CA PRO A 14 -11.73 3.34 12.76
C PRO A 14 -12.54 4.64 12.86
N ALA A 15 -12.98 5.19 11.72
CA ALA A 15 -13.80 6.40 11.70
C ALA A 15 -15.21 6.16 12.28
N ILE A 16 -15.82 5.02 11.96
CA ILE A 16 -17.12 4.59 12.51
C ILE A 16 -17.05 4.45 14.03
N LEU A 17 -16.02 3.75 14.53
CA LEU A 17 -15.85 3.54 15.97
C LEU A 17 -15.57 4.86 16.69
N SER A 18 -14.72 5.73 16.14
CA SER A 18 -14.43 7.06 16.68
C SER A 18 -15.69 7.94 16.71
N ALA A 19 -16.51 7.92 15.66
CA ALA A 19 -17.76 8.68 15.64
C ALA A 19 -18.76 8.21 16.71
N LYS A 20 -18.88 6.89 16.91
CA LYS A 20 -19.72 6.31 17.97
C LYS A 20 -19.20 6.62 19.37
N GLU A 21 -17.89 6.56 19.59
CA GLU A 21 -17.25 6.96 20.84
C GLU A 21 -17.54 8.43 21.19
N LEU A 22 -17.58 9.29 20.17
CA LEU A 22 -17.94 10.70 20.32
C LEU A 22 -19.46 10.96 20.47
N GLY A 23 -20.27 9.92 20.49
CA GLY A 23 -21.74 10.00 20.68
C GLY A 23 -22.53 10.38 19.42
N TYR A 24 -21.94 10.25 18.22
CA TYR A 24 -22.64 10.51 16.97
C TYR A 24 -23.34 9.26 16.44
N ARG A 25 -24.48 9.48 15.80
CA ARG A 25 -25.12 8.49 14.94
C ARG A 25 -24.36 8.42 13.61
N VAL A 26 -24.01 7.24 13.17
CA VAL A 26 -23.17 7.01 11.99
C VAL A 26 -24.01 6.60 10.80
N CYS A 27 -23.98 7.43 9.76
CA CYS A 27 -24.59 7.16 8.46
C CYS A 27 -23.50 6.85 7.43
N LEU A 28 -23.65 5.77 6.65
CA LEU A 28 -22.71 5.39 5.60
C LEU A 28 -23.32 5.50 4.22
N VAL A 29 -22.48 5.82 3.24
CA VAL A 29 -22.77 5.68 1.80
C VAL A 29 -21.68 4.87 1.13
N ASP A 30 -22.07 3.94 0.26
CA ASP A 30 -21.17 3.17 -0.62
C ASP A 30 -21.97 2.61 -1.81
N ALA A 31 -21.31 2.29 -2.92
CA ALA A 31 -21.92 1.59 -4.04
C ALA A 31 -22.12 0.09 -3.75
N ASP A 32 -21.27 -0.51 -2.90
CA ASP A 32 -21.35 -1.90 -2.46
C ASP A 32 -22.24 -2.05 -1.22
N ASP A 33 -23.42 -2.63 -1.42
CA ASP A 33 -24.37 -2.92 -0.35
C ASP A 33 -24.03 -4.16 0.50
N LYS A 34 -22.89 -4.81 0.20
CA LYS A 34 -22.34 -5.93 0.96
C LYS A 34 -21.02 -5.56 1.68
N ALA A 35 -20.66 -4.28 1.69
CA ALA A 35 -19.41 -3.84 2.28
C ALA A 35 -19.35 -4.14 3.80
N ILE A 36 -18.18 -4.56 4.27
CA ILE A 36 -17.98 -5.15 5.61
C ILE A 36 -18.33 -4.23 6.78
N ALA A 37 -18.21 -2.91 6.62
CA ALA A 37 -18.45 -1.96 7.69
C ALA A 37 -19.92 -1.55 7.83
N ILE A 38 -20.81 -1.95 6.93
CA ILE A 38 -22.25 -1.61 6.99
C ILE A 38 -22.88 -2.04 8.31
N SER A 39 -22.54 -3.26 8.79
CA SER A 39 -23.06 -3.80 10.04
C SER A 39 -22.65 -3.01 11.30
N LYS A 40 -21.70 -2.09 11.18
CA LYS A 40 -21.21 -1.26 12.29
C LYS A 40 -21.82 0.14 12.29
N ALA A 41 -22.59 0.51 11.26
CA ALA A 41 -23.26 1.80 11.15
C ALA A 41 -24.69 1.75 11.71
N ASP A 42 -25.27 2.92 11.91
CA ASP A 42 -26.65 3.06 12.36
C ASP A 42 -27.61 3.23 11.16
N GLU A 43 -27.08 3.69 10.03
CA GLU A 43 -27.81 3.81 8.76
C GLU A 43 -26.86 3.62 7.57
N PHE A 44 -27.35 3.00 6.51
CA PHE A 44 -26.64 2.84 5.23
C PHE A 44 -27.54 3.27 4.07
N ARG A 45 -26.95 3.97 3.10
CA ARG A 45 -27.56 4.28 1.81
C ARG A 45 -26.65 3.84 0.67
N LYS A 46 -27.21 3.13 -0.30
CA LYS A 46 -26.48 2.75 -1.50
C LYS A 46 -26.39 3.95 -2.44
N ILE A 47 -25.24 4.63 -2.45
CA ILE A 47 -24.94 5.77 -3.31
C ILE A 47 -23.50 5.61 -3.78
N ASP A 48 -23.24 5.71 -5.09
CA ASP A 48 -21.87 5.73 -5.62
C ASP A 48 -21.12 6.96 -5.09
N LEU A 49 -19.91 6.76 -4.56
CA LEU A 49 -19.10 7.84 -3.99
C LEU A 49 -18.67 8.90 -5.03
N LYS A 50 -18.82 8.62 -6.33
CA LYS A 50 -18.65 9.57 -7.43
C LYS A 50 -19.87 10.48 -7.64
N ASP A 51 -21.05 10.04 -7.19
CA ASP A 51 -22.30 10.81 -7.29
C ASP A 51 -22.38 11.87 -6.17
N LYS A 52 -21.64 12.96 -6.38
CA LYS A 52 -21.58 14.08 -5.42
C LYS A 52 -22.94 14.70 -5.14
N GLU A 53 -23.83 14.75 -6.14
CA GLU A 53 -25.16 15.32 -5.99
C GLU A 53 -26.09 14.40 -5.16
N GLY A 54 -26.06 13.08 -5.43
CA GLY A 54 -26.78 12.10 -4.62
C GLY A 54 -26.34 12.11 -3.16
N ILE A 55 -25.03 12.21 -2.91
CA ILE A 55 -24.47 12.35 -1.56
C ILE A 55 -24.94 13.66 -0.92
N LEU A 56 -24.91 14.79 -1.67
CA LEU A 56 -25.38 16.09 -1.18
C LEU A 56 -26.86 16.08 -0.79
N GLN A 57 -27.71 15.47 -1.61
CA GLN A 57 -29.15 15.34 -1.30
C GLN A 57 -29.39 14.55 -0.01
N TYR A 58 -28.67 13.44 0.15
CA TYR A 58 -28.75 12.65 1.37
C TYR A 58 -28.21 13.43 2.58
N ALA A 59 -27.08 14.10 2.46
CA ALA A 59 -26.50 14.93 3.52
C ALA A 59 -27.45 16.06 3.94
N LYS A 60 -28.15 16.73 2.99
CA LYS A 60 -29.20 17.72 3.28
C LYS A 60 -30.35 17.12 4.07
N SER A 61 -30.79 15.91 3.73
CA SER A 61 -31.88 15.25 4.49
C SER A 61 -31.49 14.97 5.93
N LEU A 62 -30.22 14.57 6.17
CA LEU A 62 -29.68 14.37 7.52
C LEU A 62 -29.56 15.71 8.28
N GLN A 63 -29.09 16.77 7.61
CA GLN A 63 -28.97 18.10 8.22
C GLN A 63 -30.30 18.66 8.64
N ASN A 64 -31.35 18.56 7.80
CA ASN A 64 -32.69 19.06 8.06
C ASN A 64 -33.45 18.20 9.08
N GLY A 65 -33.06 16.94 9.28
CA GLY A 65 -33.64 16.03 10.27
C GLY A 65 -33.00 16.16 11.65
N SER A 66 -32.19 15.17 12.04
CA SER A 66 -31.52 15.12 13.35
C SER A 66 -30.18 15.90 13.40
N GLY A 67 -29.85 16.65 12.35
CA GLY A 67 -28.63 17.44 12.23
C GLY A 67 -27.44 16.64 11.72
N LEU A 68 -26.51 17.31 11.02
CA LEU A 68 -25.28 16.75 10.46
C LEU A 68 -24.07 17.49 11.04
N ALA A 69 -23.20 16.78 11.75
CA ALA A 69 -22.00 17.33 12.36
C ALA A 69 -20.82 17.36 11.38
N ALA A 70 -20.67 16.33 10.55
CA ALA A 70 -19.57 16.22 9.60
C ALA A 70 -19.91 15.30 8.42
N VAL A 71 -19.22 15.52 7.30
CA VAL A 71 -19.04 14.54 6.23
C VAL A 71 -17.56 14.16 6.22
N PHE A 72 -17.24 12.85 6.21
CA PHE A 72 -15.89 12.35 6.44
C PHE A 72 -15.55 11.15 5.56
N THR A 73 -14.27 10.90 5.35
CA THR A 73 -13.75 9.65 4.77
C THR A 73 -12.35 9.36 5.30
N ALA A 74 -12.00 8.09 5.44
CA ALA A 74 -10.66 7.64 5.81
C ALA A 74 -10.14 6.62 4.81
N GLY A 75 -8.90 6.79 4.34
CA GLY A 75 -8.20 5.79 3.53
C GLY A 75 -8.80 5.49 2.14
N THR A 76 -9.70 6.33 1.62
CA THR A 76 -10.26 6.24 0.27
C THR A 76 -10.18 7.56 -0.49
N ASP A 77 -10.06 7.52 -1.84
CA ASP A 77 -9.85 8.71 -2.67
C ASP A 77 -11.18 9.43 -3.05
N PHE A 78 -11.93 9.78 -2.04
CA PHE A 78 -13.17 10.55 -2.20
C PHE A 78 -13.18 11.85 -1.38
N SER A 79 -12.00 12.37 -1.03
CA SER A 79 -11.86 13.67 -0.36
C SER A 79 -12.51 14.81 -1.15
N ALA A 80 -12.45 14.77 -2.48
CA ALA A 80 -13.14 15.75 -3.33
C ALA A 80 -14.67 15.68 -3.18
N SER A 81 -15.27 14.49 -3.07
CA SER A 81 -16.71 14.34 -2.81
C SER A 81 -17.08 14.85 -1.40
N VAL A 82 -16.24 14.55 -0.39
CA VAL A 82 -16.41 15.10 0.97
C VAL A 82 -16.38 16.63 0.94
N SER A 83 -15.33 17.22 0.38
CA SER A 83 -15.16 18.68 0.35
C SER A 83 -16.24 19.39 -0.47
N TYR A 84 -16.72 18.77 -1.56
CA TYR A 84 -17.85 19.29 -2.33
C TYR A 84 -19.11 19.43 -1.46
N VAL A 85 -19.47 18.34 -0.76
CA VAL A 85 -20.67 18.32 0.10
C VAL A 85 -20.50 19.27 1.29
N CYS A 86 -19.33 19.27 1.95
CA CYS A 86 -19.03 20.15 3.07
C CYS A 86 -19.13 21.63 2.66
N GLN A 87 -18.57 22.01 1.51
CA GLN A 87 -18.65 23.39 1.00
C GLN A 87 -20.10 23.84 0.75
N LYS A 88 -20.95 22.96 0.20
CA LYS A 88 -22.37 23.25 -0.05
C LYS A 88 -23.21 23.37 1.22
N LEU A 89 -22.77 22.73 2.32
CA LEU A 89 -23.48 22.70 3.61
C LEU A 89 -22.83 23.57 4.70
N ASN A 90 -21.78 24.33 4.35
CA ASN A 90 -20.96 25.14 5.27
C ASN A 90 -20.38 24.31 6.44
N LEU A 91 -19.96 23.08 6.17
CA LEU A 91 -19.29 22.22 7.12
C LEU A 91 -17.76 22.34 7.00
N PRO A 92 -16.99 22.11 8.08
CA PRO A 92 -15.53 22.19 8.04
C PRO A 92 -14.92 21.11 7.15
N SER A 93 -14.02 21.50 6.24
CA SER A 93 -13.18 20.62 5.42
C SER A 93 -12.09 21.42 4.71
N HIS A 94 -11.20 20.77 3.98
CA HIS A 94 -10.46 21.43 2.91
C HIS A 94 -11.44 22.00 1.87
N THR A 95 -11.03 23.04 1.14
CA THR A 95 -11.84 23.55 0.04
C THR A 95 -11.98 22.50 -1.06
N PHE A 96 -13.04 22.58 -1.87
CA PHE A 96 -13.23 21.64 -2.97
C PHE A 96 -12.09 21.69 -4.00
N ASP A 97 -11.57 22.90 -4.30
CA ASP A 97 -10.43 23.05 -5.19
C ASP A 97 -9.15 22.44 -4.63
N ALA A 98 -8.86 22.61 -3.33
CA ALA A 98 -7.73 21.96 -2.67
C ALA A 98 -7.85 20.43 -2.72
N ALA A 99 -9.05 19.90 -2.48
CA ALA A 99 -9.29 18.46 -2.60
C ALA A 99 -9.13 17.95 -4.04
N LEU A 100 -9.54 18.72 -5.06
CA LEU A 100 -9.28 18.38 -6.47
C LEU A 100 -7.79 18.42 -6.80
N ASN A 101 -7.06 19.43 -6.32
CA ASN A 101 -5.61 19.53 -6.50
C ASN A 101 -4.89 18.33 -5.90
N ALA A 102 -5.35 17.82 -4.75
CA ALA A 102 -4.83 16.64 -4.08
C ALA A 102 -5.31 15.30 -4.68
N SER A 103 -6.35 15.29 -5.53
CA SER A 103 -6.91 14.07 -6.10
C SER A 103 -6.51 13.79 -7.55
N ILE A 104 -6.19 14.83 -8.32
CA ILE A 104 -5.87 14.76 -9.75
C ILE A 104 -4.39 15.04 -9.94
N LYS A 105 -3.62 14.00 -10.34
CA LYS A 105 -2.14 14.07 -10.38
C LYS A 105 -1.60 15.19 -11.25
N THR A 106 -2.22 15.48 -12.38
CA THR A 106 -1.78 16.57 -13.26
C THR A 106 -2.01 17.95 -12.64
N ARG A 107 -3.14 18.16 -11.92
CA ARG A 107 -3.36 19.38 -11.15
C ARG A 107 -2.35 19.51 -10.01
N MET A 108 -2.10 18.41 -9.29
CA MET A 108 -1.12 18.33 -8.21
C MET A 108 0.26 18.75 -8.69
N ARG A 109 0.74 18.17 -9.78
CA ARG A 109 2.06 18.50 -10.36
C ARG A 109 2.15 19.97 -10.79
N LYS A 110 1.07 20.49 -11.36
CA LYS A 110 1.02 21.92 -11.72
C LYS A 110 1.15 22.81 -10.47
N CYS A 111 0.41 22.52 -9.40
CA CYS A 111 0.51 23.27 -8.14
C CYS A 111 1.94 23.21 -7.57
N PHE A 112 2.59 22.06 -7.63
CA PHE A 112 3.97 21.90 -7.14
C PHE A 112 4.97 22.68 -8.02
N SER A 113 4.83 22.62 -9.34
CA SER A 113 5.66 23.39 -10.26
C SER A 113 5.51 24.89 -10.06
N ASP A 114 4.28 25.39 -9.97
CA ASP A 114 3.99 26.81 -9.78
C ASP A 114 4.53 27.34 -8.43
N ALA A 115 4.62 26.48 -7.42
CA ALA A 115 5.13 26.80 -6.08
C ALA A 115 6.61 26.40 -5.84
N ASN A 116 7.31 25.91 -6.85
CA ASN A 116 8.68 25.38 -6.76
C ASN A 116 8.86 24.31 -5.67
N VAL A 117 7.86 23.44 -5.50
CA VAL A 117 7.93 22.30 -4.60
C VAL A 117 8.58 21.10 -5.32
N PRO A 118 9.61 20.47 -4.73
CA PRO A 118 10.29 19.33 -5.34
C PRO A 118 9.34 18.18 -5.68
N SER A 119 9.21 17.86 -6.94
CA SER A 119 8.39 16.77 -7.49
C SER A 119 8.94 16.35 -8.86
N PRO A 120 8.61 15.14 -9.37
CA PRO A 120 9.15 14.69 -10.66
C PRO A 120 8.66 15.54 -11.84
N GLN A 121 9.49 15.64 -12.88
CA GLN A 121 9.05 16.14 -14.17
C GLN A 121 7.90 15.25 -14.69
N PHE A 122 6.95 15.84 -15.41
CA PHE A 122 5.76 15.13 -15.83
C PHE A 122 5.21 15.57 -17.18
N PHE A 123 4.49 14.65 -17.82
CA PHE A 123 3.75 14.90 -19.06
C PHE A 123 2.37 14.26 -18.95
N ASN A 124 1.36 14.96 -19.48
CA ASN A 124 0.01 14.41 -19.56
C ASN A 124 -0.24 13.80 -20.94
N LEU A 125 -0.81 12.60 -20.95
CA LEU A 125 -1.21 11.88 -22.15
C LEU A 125 -2.68 11.48 -22.06
N ASP A 126 -3.38 11.57 -23.17
CA ASP A 126 -4.73 11.07 -23.39
C ASP A 126 -4.78 10.33 -24.74
N LYS A 127 -5.94 9.77 -25.05
CA LYS A 127 -6.15 9.01 -26.29
C LYS A 127 -5.91 9.84 -27.58
N ASP A 128 -6.02 11.18 -27.51
CA ASP A 128 -5.96 12.05 -28.68
C ASP A 128 -4.54 12.58 -28.93
N ASN A 129 -3.72 12.74 -27.86
CA ASN A 129 -2.33 13.22 -27.96
C ASN A 129 -1.27 12.12 -27.85
N PHE A 130 -1.69 10.87 -27.69
CA PHE A 130 -0.83 9.71 -27.54
C PHE A 130 -0.37 9.20 -28.91
N THR A 131 0.83 9.59 -29.34
CA THR A 131 1.48 9.17 -30.59
C THR A 131 2.88 8.65 -30.34
N GLN A 132 3.42 7.83 -31.26
CA GLN A 132 4.80 7.30 -31.16
C GLN A 132 5.85 8.41 -31.10
N ASP A 133 5.65 9.49 -31.85
CA ASP A 133 6.60 10.62 -31.85
C ASP A 133 6.54 11.38 -30.53
N LYS A 134 5.35 11.51 -29.91
CA LYS A 134 5.21 12.10 -28.57
C LYS A 134 5.90 11.24 -27.50
N LEU A 135 5.82 9.92 -27.59
CA LEU A 135 6.54 9.02 -26.66
C LEU A 135 8.06 9.14 -26.79
N LYS A 136 8.58 9.26 -28.03
CA LYS A 136 10.00 9.51 -28.28
C LYS A 136 10.44 10.87 -27.72
N GLU A 137 9.66 11.91 -27.94
CA GLU A 137 9.91 13.25 -27.40
C GLU A 137 10.03 13.19 -25.86
N ILE A 138 9.01 12.62 -25.18
CA ILE A 138 8.99 12.52 -23.73
C ILE A 138 10.21 11.73 -23.21
N SER A 139 10.51 10.56 -23.81
CA SER A 139 11.65 9.75 -23.38
C SER A 139 13.01 10.44 -23.61
N SER A 140 13.09 11.32 -24.59
CA SER A 140 14.30 12.13 -24.82
C SER A 140 14.48 13.24 -23.77
N LEU A 141 13.36 13.75 -23.21
CA LEU A 141 13.38 14.84 -22.22
C LEU A 141 13.68 14.33 -20.80
N ILE A 142 13.07 13.21 -20.38
CA ILE A 142 13.18 12.71 -19.00
C ILE A 142 14.02 11.44 -18.84
N GLY A 143 14.32 10.74 -19.94
CA GLY A 143 15.09 9.49 -19.93
C GLY A 143 14.32 8.29 -19.40
N PHE A 144 15.03 7.13 -19.38
CA PHE A 144 14.57 5.90 -18.75
C PHE A 144 15.39 5.62 -17.48
N PRO A 145 14.83 4.94 -16.48
CA PRO A 145 13.44 4.51 -16.38
C PRO A 145 12.49 5.69 -16.13
N LEU A 146 11.24 5.55 -16.56
CA LEU A 146 10.15 6.48 -16.27
C LEU A 146 8.95 5.73 -15.65
N VAL A 147 7.96 6.46 -15.15
CA VAL A 147 6.76 5.89 -14.53
C VAL A 147 5.51 6.38 -15.28
N VAL A 148 4.68 5.43 -15.68
CA VAL A 148 3.36 5.70 -16.26
C VAL A 148 2.27 5.37 -15.26
N LYS A 149 1.30 6.28 -15.08
CA LYS A 149 0.18 6.13 -14.13
C LYS A 149 -1.12 6.67 -14.71
N PRO A 150 -2.30 6.15 -14.33
CA PRO A 150 -3.55 6.88 -14.53
C PRO A 150 -3.57 8.13 -13.63
N VAL A 151 -4.16 9.23 -14.11
CA VAL A 151 -4.17 10.51 -13.38
C VAL A 151 -5.05 10.48 -12.11
N ASP A 152 -6.04 9.60 -12.04
CA ASP A 152 -7.14 9.60 -11.08
C ASP A 152 -7.50 8.22 -10.50
N ASN A 153 -6.52 7.33 -10.40
CA ASN A 153 -6.68 6.01 -9.78
C ASN A 153 -5.75 5.85 -8.57
N MET A 154 -6.05 4.85 -7.69
CA MET A 154 -5.35 4.58 -6.43
C MET A 154 -4.82 3.14 -6.35
N GLY A 155 -3.99 2.87 -5.31
CA GLY A 155 -3.51 1.52 -5.00
C GLY A 155 -2.57 0.93 -6.05
N ALA A 156 -1.84 1.78 -6.76
CA ALA A 156 -0.92 1.43 -7.86
C ALA A 156 -1.59 0.73 -9.06
N ARG A 157 -2.94 0.79 -9.20
CA ARG A 157 -3.64 0.25 -10.38
C ARG A 157 -3.22 1.00 -11.63
N GLY A 158 -2.73 0.26 -12.64
CA GLY A 158 -2.24 0.84 -13.90
C GLY A 158 -0.94 1.63 -13.76
N CYS A 159 -0.27 1.59 -12.61
CA CYS A 159 1.03 2.21 -12.39
C CYS A 159 2.14 1.24 -12.79
N ARG A 160 3.06 1.68 -13.66
CA ARG A 160 4.14 0.83 -14.16
C ARG A 160 5.43 1.62 -14.37
N MET A 161 6.57 1.02 -13.98
CA MET A 161 7.89 1.43 -14.43
C MET A 161 8.10 1.00 -15.88
N VAL A 162 8.69 1.87 -16.68
CA VAL A 162 9.01 1.67 -18.10
C VAL A 162 10.50 1.91 -18.31
N ARG A 163 11.18 0.96 -18.93
CA ARG A 163 12.65 1.01 -19.14
C ARG A 163 13.06 1.22 -20.58
N SER A 164 12.10 1.10 -21.51
CA SER A 164 12.36 1.20 -22.95
C SER A 164 11.13 1.73 -23.71
N LEU A 165 11.34 2.21 -24.93
CA LEU A 165 10.25 2.61 -25.83
C LEU A 165 9.29 1.45 -26.14
N LYS A 166 9.79 0.20 -26.17
CA LYS A 166 8.98 -0.99 -26.41
C LYS A 166 7.92 -1.20 -25.32
N GLU A 167 8.25 -0.88 -24.06
CA GLU A 167 7.34 -0.99 -22.92
C GLU A 167 6.42 0.22 -22.78
N PHE A 168 6.80 1.37 -23.36
CA PHE A 168 6.15 2.65 -23.09
C PHE A 168 4.71 2.70 -23.61
N GLU A 169 4.49 2.34 -24.88
CA GLU A 169 3.16 2.35 -25.48
C GLU A 169 2.15 1.43 -24.75
N PRO A 170 2.48 0.15 -24.46
CA PRO A 170 1.59 -0.71 -23.69
C PRO A 170 1.25 -0.14 -22.31
N ALA A 171 2.22 0.46 -21.62
CA ALA A 171 2.01 1.04 -20.30
C ALA A 171 1.03 2.22 -20.32
N VAL A 172 1.16 3.12 -21.34
CA VAL A 172 0.25 4.25 -21.51
C VAL A 172 -1.16 3.78 -21.85
N LYS A 173 -1.33 2.81 -22.74
CA LYS A 173 -2.64 2.23 -23.07
C LYS A 173 -3.36 1.70 -21.83
N ILE A 174 -2.67 0.90 -21.01
CA ILE A 174 -3.23 0.37 -19.76
C ILE A 174 -3.59 1.51 -18.80
N ALA A 175 -2.73 2.52 -18.64
CA ALA A 175 -3.00 3.64 -17.75
C ALA A 175 -4.23 4.45 -18.18
N ILE A 176 -4.39 4.72 -19.47
CA ILE A 176 -5.58 5.39 -20.05
C ILE A 176 -6.84 4.56 -19.83
N GLU A 177 -6.77 3.24 -20.09
CA GLU A 177 -7.91 2.32 -19.95
C GLU A 177 -8.45 2.25 -18.51
N VAL A 178 -7.56 2.21 -17.51
CA VAL A 178 -7.97 2.12 -16.09
C VAL A 178 -8.20 3.50 -15.44
N SER A 179 -7.88 4.59 -16.13
CA SER A 179 -8.18 5.95 -15.67
C SER A 179 -9.68 6.23 -15.76
N ARG A 180 -10.23 6.92 -14.76
CA ARG A 180 -11.63 7.34 -14.74
C ARG A 180 -11.92 8.44 -15.78
N SER A 181 -10.93 9.27 -16.08
CA SER A 181 -11.01 10.37 -17.04
C SER A 181 -10.39 10.04 -18.41
N GLY A 182 -9.84 8.83 -18.58
CA GLY A 182 -9.15 8.42 -19.81
C GLY A 182 -7.81 9.14 -20.02
N ASN A 183 -7.15 9.57 -18.94
CA ASN A 183 -5.87 10.28 -18.97
C ASN A 183 -4.79 9.52 -18.24
N ALA A 184 -3.55 9.58 -18.76
CA ALA A 184 -2.35 9.06 -18.13
C ALA A 184 -1.36 10.20 -17.82
N ILE A 185 -0.56 10.04 -16.80
CA ILE A 185 0.59 10.88 -16.49
C ILE A 185 1.87 10.04 -16.63
N VAL A 186 2.87 10.62 -17.29
CA VAL A 186 4.22 10.08 -17.40
C VAL A 186 5.13 10.93 -16.52
N GLU A 187 5.90 10.29 -15.67
CA GLU A 187 6.76 10.96 -14.70
C GLU A 187 8.20 10.44 -14.76
N GLU A 188 9.14 11.30 -14.44
CA GLU A 188 10.51 10.92 -14.11
C GLU A 188 10.50 9.87 -12.98
N TYR A 189 11.31 8.82 -13.11
CA TYR A 189 11.47 7.85 -12.04
C TYR A 189 12.30 8.43 -10.90
N MET A 190 11.71 8.50 -9.74
CA MET A 190 12.40 8.88 -8.52
C MET A 190 13.07 7.64 -7.90
N ASP A 191 14.40 7.64 -7.78
CA ASP A 191 15.13 6.59 -7.09
C ASP A 191 15.40 6.98 -5.63
N GLY A 192 15.26 6.03 -4.71
CA GLY A 192 15.50 6.24 -3.29
C GLY A 192 14.39 5.65 -2.39
N PRO A 193 14.64 5.60 -1.07
CA PRO A 193 13.66 5.11 -0.10
C PRO A 193 12.40 5.96 -0.11
N GLU A 194 11.25 5.30 0.11
CA GLU A 194 9.92 5.93 0.08
C GLU A 194 9.31 5.96 1.48
N TYR A 195 8.75 7.11 1.82
CA TYR A 195 8.13 7.37 3.12
C TYR A 195 6.67 7.75 2.93
N SER A 196 5.81 7.28 3.85
CA SER A 196 4.44 7.76 3.98
C SER A 196 4.31 8.56 5.25
N ILE A 197 3.77 9.78 5.13
CA ILE A 197 3.66 10.72 6.24
C ILE A 197 2.22 11.22 6.30
N ASP A 198 1.57 11.08 7.46
CA ASP A 198 0.27 11.68 7.74
C ASP A 198 0.42 12.93 8.58
N ALA A 199 -0.42 13.92 8.33
CA ALA A 199 -0.51 15.14 9.12
C ALA A 199 -1.96 15.60 9.27
N LEU A 200 -2.22 16.35 10.34
CA LEU A 200 -3.47 17.09 10.55
C LEU A 200 -3.20 18.58 10.47
N VAL A 201 -3.99 19.27 9.66
CA VAL A 201 -3.93 20.74 9.51
C VAL A 201 -5.11 21.37 10.25
N TYR A 202 -4.82 22.23 11.20
CA TYR A 202 -5.80 22.87 12.06
C TYR A 202 -5.33 24.23 12.55
N ASN A 203 -6.10 25.29 12.30
CA ASN A 203 -5.84 26.66 12.76
C ASN A 203 -4.40 27.13 12.51
N GLY A 204 -3.89 27.01 11.27
CA GLY A 204 -2.54 27.45 10.90
C GLY A 204 -1.41 26.56 11.43
N THR A 205 -1.74 25.42 12.07
CA THR A 205 -0.76 24.42 12.50
C THR A 205 -0.78 23.22 11.59
N PHE A 206 0.38 22.66 11.31
CA PHE A 206 0.58 21.42 10.56
C PHE A 206 1.26 20.43 11.50
N THR A 207 0.54 19.40 11.92
CA THR A 207 1.04 18.41 12.88
C THR A 207 1.22 17.07 12.20
N VAL A 208 2.45 16.60 12.07
CA VAL A 208 2.77 15.24 11.62
C VAL A 208 2.31 14.25 12.69
N THR A 209 1.47 13.30 12.29
CA THR A 209 0.84 12.30 13.19
C THR A 209 1.33 10.89 12.95
N GLY A 210 2.00 10.65 11.82
CA GLY A 210 2.57 9.36 11.47
C GLY A 210 3.67 9.50 10.42
N PHE A 211 4.74 8.71 10.56
CA PHE A 211 5.90 8.74 9.67
C PHE A 211 6.48 7.34 9.49
N ALA A 212 6.14 6.68 8.39
CA ALA A 212 6.52 5.31 8.10
C ALA A 212 7.52 5.19 6.95
N LEU A 213 8.45 4.24 7.06
CA LEU A 213 9.22 3.72 5.92
C LEU A 213 8.36 2.71 5.16
N ARG A 214 8.17 2.91 3.86
CA ARG A 214 7.44 1.99 2.98
C ARG A 214 8.37 1.01 2.30
N HIS A 215 7.94 -0.23 2.20
CA HIS A 215 8.67 -1.30 1.50
C HIS A 215 8.00 -1.58 0.16
N ILE A 216 8.43 -0.85 -0.88
CA ILE A 216 7.94 -1.00 -2.26
C ILE A 216 8.86 -1.94 -3.01
N LYS A 217 8.32 -3.01 -3.62
CA LYS A 217 9.07 -4.05 -4.32
C LYS A 217 8.42 -4.46 -5.64
N TYR A 218 9.09 -5.34 -6.36
CA TYR A 218 8.63 -6.07 -7.56
C TYR A 218 8.35 -5.18 -8.78
N PRO A 219 9.37 -4.41 -9.26
CA PRO A 219 9.23 -3.77 -10.57
C PRO A 219 8.90 -4.81 -11.66
N PRO A 220 8.17 -4.42 -12.71
CA PRO A 220 7.82 -3.05 -13.08
C PRO A 220 6.63 -2.46 -12.32
N TYR A 221 6.00 -3.22 -11.42
CA TYR A 221 4.93 -2.76 -10.56
C TYR A 221 5.47 -2.27 -9.21
N PHE A 222 4.70 -1.42 -8.54
CA PHE A 222 5.06 -0.81 -7.26
C PHE A 222 4.22 -1.42 -6.14
N ILE A 223 4.60 -2.65 -5.72
CA ILE A 223 3.86 -3.38 -4.71
C ILE A 223 4.37 -3.00 -3.32
N GLU A 224 3.50 -2.42 -2.52
CA GLU A 224 3.77 -2.17 -1.11
C GLU A 224 3.70 -3.50 -0.35
N THR A 225 4.86 -4.05 -0.01
CA THR A 225 4.97 -5.30 0.74
C THR A 225 4.88 -5.10 2.25
N GLY A 226 4.83 -3.86 2.68
CA GLY A 226 4.68 -3.47 4.07
C GLY A 226 5.20 -2.07 4.37
N HIS A 227 5.13 -1.69 5.63
CA HIS A 227 5.75 -0.48 6.16
C HIS A 227 6.22 -0.71 7.61
N THR A 228 7.05 0.18 8.09
CA THR A 228 7.54 0.15 9.47
C THR A 228 7.54 1.57 10.04
N MET A 229 6.96 1.75 11.22
CA MET A 229 6.85 3.01 11.92
C MET A 229 7.43 2.91 13.34
N PRO A 230 8.20 3.96 13.78
CA PRO A 230 8.60 5.14 13.02
C PRO A 230 9.62 4.82 11.93
N ALA A 231 9.75 5.66 10.91
CA ALA A 231 10.93 5.64 10.05
C ALA A 231 12.16 6.06 10.86
N GLU A 232 13.25 5.29 10.77
CA GLU A 232 14.55 5.65 11.37
C GLU A 232 15.32 6.52 10.39
N LEU A 233 15.56 7.76 10.75
CA LEU A 233 16.15 8.77 9.89
C LEU A 233 17.08 9.70 10.68
N ASP A 234 18.11 10.16 10.00
CA ASP A 234 18.88 11.31 10.48
C ASP A 234 17.98 12.55 10.58
N LYS A 235 18.23 13.40 11.58
CA LYS A 235 17.45 14.62 11.82
C LYS A 235 17.32 15.49 10.57
N SER A 236 18.38 15.62 9.78
CA SER A 236 18.38 16.43 8.57
C SER A 236 17.43 15.88 7.51
N VAL A 237 17.45 14.55 7.26
CA VAL A 237 16.55 13.88 6.32
C VAL A 237 15.10 14.00 6.79
N HIS A 238 14.83 13.73 8.07
CA HIS A 238 13.53 13.86 8.69
C HIS A 238 12.94 15.27 8.50
N ASN A 239 13.73 16.31 8.80
CA ASN A 239 13.30 17.68 8.68
C ASN A 239 13.02 18.11 7.24
N GLN A 240 13.84 17.66 6.29
CA GLN A 240 13.61 17.93 4.88
C GLN A 240 12.33 17.29 4.36
N LEU A 241 12.03 16.04 4.77
CA LEU A 241 10.79 15.33 4.38
C LEU A 241 9.54 16.01 4.94
N ILE A 242 9.55 16.42 6.21
CA ILE A 242 8.43 17.19 6.79
C ILE A 242 8.27 18.54 6.09
N SER A 243 9.39 19.21 5.80
CA SER A 243 9.38 20.53 5.16
C SER A 243 8.77 20.50 3.77
N VAL A 244 9.20 19.55 2.93
CA VAL A 244 8.65 19.41 1.58
C VAL A 244 7.18 19.01 1.61
N PHE A 245 6.76 18.20 2.60
CA PHE A 245 5.35 17.88 2.79
C PHE A 245 4.51 19.11 3.12
N ALA A 246 4.95 19.91 4.11
CA ALA A 246 4.24 21.14 4.50
C ALA A 246 4.13 22.13 3.32
N LEU A 247 5.22 22.33 2.57
CA LEU A 247 5.22 23.18 1.37
C LEU A 247 4.27 22.66 0.29
N GLY A 248 4.27 21.34 0.05
CA GLY A 248 3.37 20.71 -0.89
C GLY A 248 1.90 20.80 -0.46
N ALA A 249 1.61 20.58 0.81
CA ALA A 249 0.26 20.75 1.36
C ALA A 249 -0.25 22.19 1.19
N LYS A 250 0.63 23.19 1.40
CA LYS A 250 0.30 24.60 1.16
C LYS A 250 0.06 24.89 -0.32
N ALA A 251 0.91 24.39 -1.20
CA ALA A 251 0.75 24.57 -2.65
C ALA A 251 -0.60 24.02 -3.17
N LEU A 252 -1.11 22.94 -2.54
CA LEU A 252 -2.42 22.37 -2.87
C LEU A 252 -3.59 23.10 -2.21
N GLY A 253 -3.35 23.98 -1.21
CA GLY A 253 -4.36 24.68 -0.43
C GLY A 253 -5.00 23.84 0.69
N LEU A 254 -4.29 22.86 1.24
CA LEU A 254 -4.78 22.00 2.32
C LEU A 254 -4.66 22.75 3.67
N GLU A 255 -5.77 23.29 4.18
CA GLU A 255 -5.77 24.17 5.37
C GLU A 255 -6.56 23.64 6.57
N LYS A 256 -7.45 22.66 6.38
CA LYS A 256 -8.31 22.15 7.47
C LYS A 256 -8.67 20.67 7.28
N GLY A 257 -8.04 19.80 8.06
CA GLY A 257 -8.29 18.35 8.03
C GLY A 257 -7.02 17.55 7.82
N ALA A 258 -7.16 16.33 7.32
CA ALA A 258 -6.04 15.43 7.12
C ALA A 258 -5.32 15.67 5.80
N ALA A 259 -4.01 15.49 5.83
CA ALA A 259 -3.14 15.39 4.65
C ALA A 259 -2.25 14.15 4.79
N LYS A 260 -1.98 13.49 3.66
CA LYS A 260 -1.08 12.33 3.59
C LYS A 260 -0.15 12.49 2.41
N ALA A 261 1.14 12.26 2.61
CA ALA A 261 2.12 12.31 1.53
C ALA A 261 2.86 10.99 1.36
N ASP A 262 3.17 10.64 0.10
CA ASP A 262 4.20 9.69 -0.26
C ASP A 262 5.38 10.46 -0.86
N ILE A 263 6.54 10.34 -0.23
CA ILE A 263 7.73 11.13 -0.55
C ILE A 263 8.92 10.20 -0.68
N LYS A 264 9.71 10.37 -1.73
CA LYS A 264 11.01 9.69 -1.85
C LYS A 264 12.14 10.62 -1.48
N PHE A 265 13.14 10.07 -0.78
CA PHE A 265 14.38 10.79 -0.56
C PHE A 265 15.40 10.34 -1.59
N THR A 266 15.55 11.14 -2.65
CA THR A 266 16.44 10.85 -3.78
C THR A 266 17.85 11.39 -3.53
N LYS A 267 18.78 11.10 -4.42
CA LYS A 267 20.12 11.72 -4.41
C LYS A 267 20.09 13.26 -4.49
N ASN A 268 18.99 13.83 -4.98
CA ASN A 268 18.78 15.28 -5.10
C ASN A 268 17.94 15.85 -3.93
N GLY A 269 17.68 15.09 -2.89
CA GLY A 269 16.85 15.45 -1.75
C GLY A 269 15.41 14.90 -1.86
N PRO A 270 14.49 15.40 -1.01
CA PRO A 270 13.12 14.90 -0.95
C PRO A 270 12.31 15.33 -2.18
N MET A 271 11.55 14.40 -2.76
CA MET A 271 10.66 14.65 -3.88
C MET A 271 9.27 14.05 -3.61
N ILE A 272 8.21 14.85 -3.80
CA ILE A 272 6.84 14.42 -3.54
C ILE A 272 6.33 13.52 -4.66
N GLY A 273 6.00 12.29 -4.31
CA GLY A 273 5.30 11.35 -5.19
C GLY A 273 3.80 11.64 -5.28
N GLU A 274 3.14 11.89 -4.15
CA GLU A 274 1.71 12.18 -4.06
C GLU A 274 1.37 12.83 -2.72
N ILE A 275 0.41 13.78 -2.74
CA ILE A 275 -0.27 14.24 -1.51
C ILE A 275 -1.76 14.06 -1.68
N ALA A 276 -2.41 13.45 -0.69
CA ALA A 276 -3.86 13.30 -0.63
C ALA A 276 -4.45 14.15 0.52
N GLY A 277 -5.58 14.81 0.28
CA GLY A 277 -6.30 15.59 1.30
C GLY A 277 -7.18 14.70 2.21
N ARG A 278 -6.59 13.63 2.75
CA ARG A 278 -7.24 12.61 3.59
C ARG A 278 -6.24 11.81 4.39
N LEU A 279 -6.72 11.02 5.34
CA LEU A 279 -5.91 10.05 6.08
C LEU A 279 -5.38 8.92 5.18
N SER A 280 -4.23 8.34 5.51
CA SER A 280 -3.65 7.21 4.79
C SER A 280 -4.53 5.95 4.85
N GLY A 281 -4.48 5.18 3.76
CA GLY A 281 -4.95 3.80 3.73
C GLY A 281 -3.87 2.80 4.14
N GLY A 282 -3.98 1.55 3.66
CA GLY A 282 -2.94 0.55 3.86
C GLY A 282 -2.68 0.20 5.33
N TYR A 283 -3.69 0.33 6.18
CA TYR A 283 -3.61 0.11 7.63
C TYR A 283 -2.72 1.10 8.40
N MET A 284 -2.35 2.23 7.81
CA MET A 284 -1.52 3.22 8.49
C MET A 284 -2.34 4.06 9.49
N SER A 285 -3.26 4.89 9.02
CA SER A 285 -3.98 5.84 9.89
C SER A 285 -4.89 5.20 10.94
N GLY A 286 -5.45 4.03 10.66
CA GLY A 286 -6.36 3.34 11.58
C GLY A 286 -5.69 2.29 12.48
N TRP A 287 -4.43 1.93 12.21
CA TRP A 287 -3.73 0.86 12.92
C TRP A 287 -2.29 1.23 13.30
N THR A 288 -1.35 1.20 12.34
CA THR A 288 0.08 1.27 12.68
C THR A 288 0.48 2.60 13.30
N TYR A 289 -0.08 3.72 12.85
CA TYR A 289 0.20 5.02 13.47
C TYR A 289 -0.38 5.13 14.88
N PRO A 290 -1.68 4.83 15.13
CA PRO A 290 -2.20 4.79 16.49
C PRO A 290 -1.46 3.82 17.42
N TYR A 291 -1.11 2.64 16.94
CA TYR A 291 -0.36 1.66 17.74
C TYR A 291 1.02 2.19 18.14
N SER A 292 1.71 2.88 17.24
CA SER A 292 3.03 3.40 17.50
C SER A 292 3.04 4.65 18.40
N SER A 293 2.07 5.55 18.26
CA SER A 293 2.03 6.85 18.94
C SER A 293 1.10 6.91 20.14
N ASP A 294 0.18 5.96 20.31
CA ASP A 294 -0.97 5.97 21.22
C ASP A 294 -1.98 7.12 20.94
N LEU A 295 -1.89 7.76 19.76
CA LEU A 295 -2.83 8.80 19.34
C LEU A 295 -3.86 8.22 18.35
N ASN A 296 -5.16 8.30 18.65
CA ASN A 296 -6.21 8.01 17.68
C ASN A 296 -6.36 9.17 16.68
N LEU A 297 -5.45 9.24 15.71
CA LEU A 297 -5.45 10.34 14.72
C LEU A 297 -6.72 10.39 13.87
N THR A 298 -7.43 9.28 13.70
CA THR A 298 -8.72 9.24 12.99
C THR A 298 -9.80 9.99 13.78
N LYS A 299 -9.82 9.83 15.12
CA LYS A 299 -10.71 10.57 16.02
C LYS A 299 -10.40 12.07 15.99
N GLU A 300 -9.12 12.44 16.03
CA GLU A 300 -8.69 13.84 15.99
C GLU A 300 -9.04 14.50 14.64
N ALA A 301 -8.86 13.78 13.52
CA ALA A 301 -9.28 14.24 12.21
C ALA A 301 -10.81 14.43 12.13
N LEU A 302 -11.57 13.53 12.74
CA LEU A 302 -13.02 13.62 12.81
C LEU A 302 -13.49 14.80 13.67
N LEU A 303 -12.82 15.09 14.80
CA LEU A 303 -13.10 16.28 15.63
C LEU A 303 -12.91 17.55 14.80
N ILE A 304 -11.82 17.67 14.03
CA ILE A 304 -11.60 18.81 13.12
C ILE A 304 -12.74 18.92 12.09
N ALA A 305 -13.17 17.79 11.51
CA ALA A 305 -14.29 17.77 10.56
C ALA A 305 -15.64 18.16 11.20
N CYS A 306 -15.80 17.92 12.51
CA CYS A 306 -16.96 18.37 13.29
C CYS A 306 -16.85 19.83 13.76
N GLY A 307 -15.78 20.56 13.41
CA GLY A 307 -15.51 21.92 13.89
C GLY A 307 -15.12 22.00 15.36
N LYS A 308 -14.68 20.88 15.93
CA LYS A 308 -14.22 20.78 17.33
C LYS A 308 -12.69 20.80 17.43
N GLU A 309 -12.20 21.17 18.59
CA GLU A 309 -10.77 21.14 18.88
C GLU A 309 -10.27 19.70 19.00
N PRO A 310 -9.13 19.36 18.35
CA PRO A 310 -8.48 18.05 18.48
C PRO A 310 -7.60 18.02 19.74
N GLU A 311 -8.21 17.84 20.91
CA GLU A 311 -7.56 18.05 22.21
C GLU A 311 -6.37 17.12 22.45
N GLU A 312 -6.50 15.81 22.13
CA GLU A 312 -5.40 14.86 22.32
C GLU A 312 -4.25 15.11 21.34
N LEU A 313 -4.53 15.56 20.11
CA LEU A 313 -3.52 16.00 19.17
C LEU A 313 -2.71 17.17 19.75
N ILE A 314 -3.39 18.19 20.25
CA ILE A 314 -2.76 19.41 20.81
C ILE A 314 -1.92 19.07 22.03
N LYS A 315 -2.40 18.20 22.91
CA LYS A 315 -1.72 17.75 24.12
C LYS A 315 -0.47 16.92 23.84
N ASN A 316 -0.50 16.05 22.82
CA ASN A 316 0.56 15.09 22.55
C ASN A 316 1.59 15.58 21.52
N ARG A 317 1.34 16.68 20.82
CA ARG A 317 2.26 17.23 19.83
C ARG A 317 3.39 18.02 20.45
N GLN A 318 4.54 18.00 19.83
CA GLN A 318 5.67 18.85 20.16
C GLN A 318 6.11 19.64 18.92
N LYS A 319 6.69 20.82 19.13
CA LYS A 319 7.22 21.62 18.04
C LYS A 319 8.39 20.90 17.39
N VAL A 320 8.41 20.88 16.05
CA VAL A 320 9.55 20.29 15.32
C VAL A 320 10.77 21.17 15.50
N ASP A 321 11.88 20.56 15.93
CA ASP A 321 13.18 21.22 16.06
C ASP A 321 13.90 21.21 14.71
N PHE A 322 13.72 22.29 13.94
CA PHE A 322 14.29 22.43 12.61
C PHE A 322 15.74 22.90 12.60
N GLU A 323 16.51 22.33 11.69
CA GLU A 323 17.79 22.89 11.26
C GLU A 323 17.61 24.14 10.38
N THR A 324 18.67 24.93 10.23
CA THR A 324 18.64 26.22 9.51
C THR A 324 18.74 26.11 7.99
N SER A 325 18.30 25.02 7.37
CA SER A 325 18.27 24.90 5.88
C SER A 325 17.25 25.87 5.26
N ALA A 326 17.47 26.27 4.01
CA ALA A 326 16.54 27.14 3.28
C ALA A 326 15.16 26.47 3.12
N LEU A 327 15.12 25.17 2.85
CA LEU A 327 13.89 24.40 2.72
C LEU A 327 13.08 24.42 4.02
N CYS A 328 13.73 24.21 5.17
CA CYS A 328 13.07 24.24 6.48
C CYS A 328 12.55 25.65 6.82
N LYS A 329 13.33 26.70 6.54
CA LYS A 329 12.89 28.09 6.74
C LYS A 329 11.65 28.42 5.92
N ASN A 330 11.61 28.01 4.66
CA ASN A 330 10.46 28.22 3.80
C ASN A 330 9.21 27.47 4.28
N ALA A 331 9.38 26.27 4.84
CA ALA A 331 8.28 25.47 5.38
C ALA A 331 7.66 26.09 6.66
N LEU A 332 8.41 26.83 7.44
CA LEU A 332 7.92 27.52 8.65
C LEU A 332 7.01 28.73 8.35
N GLN A 333 6.99 29.22 7.12
CA GLN A 333 6.17 30.38 6.75
C GLN A 333 4.67 30.06 6.63
N PRO A 334 4.25 28.95 5.95
CA PRO A 334 2.84 28.66 5.75
C PRO A 334 2.15 28.12 7.00
N TYR A 335 2.89 27.40 7.88
CA TYR A 335 2.35 26.74 9.06
C TYR A 335 3.29 26.78 10.25
N GLN A 336 2.72 26.68 11.46
CA GLN A 336 3.48 26.23 12.62
C GLN A 336 3.58 24.70 12.58
N LEU A 337 4.81 24.18 12.63
CA LEU A 337 5.09 22.76 12.41
C LEU A 337 5.29 22.02 13.74
N PHE A 338 4.49 20.97 13.91
CA PHE A 338 4.51 20.07 15.06
C PHE A 338 4.59 18.62 14.60
N GLU A 339 4.92 17.75 15.53
CA GLU A 339 4.88 16.30 15.34
C GLU A 339 4.42 15.57 16.60
N VAL A 340 3.83 14.40 16.42
CA VAL A 340 3.53 13.44 17.49
C VAL A 340 4.58 12.33 17.43
N LYS A 341 5.32 12.13 18.53
CA LYS A 341 6.37 11.11 18.57
C LYS A 341 5.80 9.71 18.73
N SER A 342 6.43 8.76 18.05
CA SER A 342 6.20 7.34 18.29
C SER A 342 6.78 6.92 19.65
N LYS A 343 6.04 6.08 20.36
CA LYS A 343 6.44 5.49 21.65
C LYS A 343 6.90 4.05 21.47
N LYS A 344 6.40 3.37 20.44
CA LYS A 344 6.66 1.97 20.10
C LYS A 344 6.89 1.81 18.61
N VAL A 345 7.35 0.65 18.22
CA VAL A 345 7.52 0.29 16.81
C VAL A 345 6.38 -0.61 16.35
N SER A 346 5.73 -0.19 15.26
CA SER A 346 4.74 -1.01 14.56
C SER A 346 5.27 -1.39 13.17
N ALA A 347 5.10 -2.66 12.80
CA ALA A 347 5.46 -3.15 11.47
C ALA A 347 4.25 -3.83 10.82
N GLU A 348 4.01 -3.52 9.57
CA GLU A 348 3.02 -4.19 8.73
C GLU A 348 3.74 -4.96 7.63
N ARG A 349 3.33 -6.21 7.38
CA ARG A 349 3.81 -7.05 6.28
C ARG A 349 2.65 -7.70 5.55
N ALA A 350 2.73 -7.71 4.22
CA ALA A 350 1.74 -8.36 3.38
C ALA A 350 2.16 -9.78 3.02
N TRP A 351 1.18 -10.66 2.81
CA TRP A 351 1.42 -11.93 2.14
C TRP A 351 0.75 -11.97 0.77
N MET A 352 1.32 -12.78 -0.10
CA MET A 352 0.97 -12.88 -1.52
C MET A 352 0.81 -14.34 -1.92
N SER A 353 0.33 -14.58 -3.13
CA SER A 353 0.23 -15.90 -3.73
C SER A 353 0.87 -15.89 -5.12
N ILE A 354 1.33 -17.03 -5.56
CA ILE A 354 1.58 -17.30 -6.99
C ILE A 354 0.24 -17.52 -7.71
N PRO A 355 0.18 -17.44 -9.06
CA PRO A 355 -1.05 -17.68 -9.81
C PRO A 355 -1.63 -19.07 -9.58
N GLY A 356 -2.95 -19.15 -9.40
CA GLY A 356 -3.66 -20.42 -9.23
C GLY A 356 -5.09 -20.29 -8.70
N ILE A 357 -5.68 -21.42 -8.37
CA ILE A 357 -7.01 -21.51 -7.74
C ILE A 357 -6.84 -22.00 -6.30
N VAL A 358 -7.37 -21.25 -5.34
CA VAL A 358 -7.22 -21.56 -3.91
C VAL A 358 -7.96 -22.86 -3.55
N GLU A 359 -7.24 -23.82 -2.97
CA GLU A 359 -7.78 -25.07 -2.44
C GLU A 359 -7.82 -25.08 -0.90
N GLU A 360 -6.83 -24.49 -0.26
CA GLU A 360 -6.81 -24.33 1.19
C GLU A 360 -6.18 -23.00 1.62
N VAL A 361 -6.58 -22.47 2.77
CA VAL A 361 -5.92 -21.34 3.44
C VAL A 361 -5.82 -21.67 4.91
N LYS A 362 -4.60 -21.70 5.44
CA LYS A 362 -4.36 -22.02 6.85
C LYS A 362 -3.08 -21.38 7.39
N ASN A 363 -2.95 -21.33 8.70
CA ASN A 363 -1.68 -21.12 9.37
C ASN A 363 -0.97 -22.48 9.53
N ILE A 364 0.34 -22.52 9.29
CA ILE A 364 1.16 -23.73 9.43
C ILE A 364 1.32 -24.09 10.91
N THR A 365 1.43 -23.09 11.78
CA THR A 365 1.42 -23.24 13.23
C THR A 365 0.18 -22.59 13.84
N GLU A 366 -0.40 -23.23 14.86
CA GLU A 366 -1.48 -22.67 15.66
C GLU A 366 -0.96 -21.82 16.83
N GLU A 367 0.34 -21.83 17.09
CA GLU A 367 0.95 -21.06 18.17
C GLU A 367 0.77 -19.54 17.94
N LYS A 368 0.38 -18.86 19.00
CA LYS A 368 0.28 -17.40 18.98
C LYS A 368 1.66 -16.78 18.87
N ILE A 369 1.91 -16.07 17.77
CA ILE A 369 3.17 -15.36 17.55
C ILE A 369 3.19 -14.11 18.45
N PRO A 370 4.19 -13.97 19.35
CA PRO A 370 4.31 -12.79 20.20
C PRO A 370 4.37 -11.49 19.36
N TYR A 371 3.90 -10.39 19.94
CA TYR A 371 3.87 -9.05 19.34
C TYR A 371 2.97 -8.87 18.12
N VAL A 372 2.35 -9.90 17.55
CA VAL A 372 1.33 -9.75 16.51
C VAL A 372 0.06 -9.18 17.12
N LYS A 373 -0.44 -8.08 16.53
CA LYS A 373 -1.66 -7.38 16.95
C LYS A 373 -2.85 -7.74 16.09
N ASP A 374 -2.66 -7.70 14.77
CA ASP A 374 -3.73 -7.94 13.81
C ASP A 374 -3.28 -8.90 12.72
N PHE A 375 -4.19 -9.77 12.35
CA PHE A 375 -4.09 -10.66 11.21
C PHE A 375 -5.28 -10.37 10.29
N LEU A 376 -5.02 -9.83 9.12
CA LEU A 376 -6.01 -9.15 8.27
C LEU A 376 -6.08 -9.82 6.88
N PRO A 377 -6.70 -11.02 6.77
CA PRO A 377 -6.87 -11.70 5.49
C PRO A 377 -7.82 -10.92 4.57
N ARG A 378 -7.56 -10.96 3.28
CA ARG A 378 -8.48 -10.42 2.27
C ARG A 378 -9.66 -11.35 2.09
N THR A 379 -10.86 -10.80 2.09
CA THR A 379 -12.11 -11.55 1.89
C THR A 379 -12.23 -12.17 0.49
N THR A 380 -11.42 -11.71 -0.46
CA THR A 380 -11.35 -12.24 -1.84
C THR A 380 -10.50 -13.51 -1.94
N VAL A 381 -9.69 -13.83 -0.92
CA VAL A 381 -8.84 -15.05 -0.88
C VAL A 381 -9.56 -16.13 -0.09
N LYS A 382 -10.32 -16.95 -0.79
CA LYS A 382 -11.12 -18.05 -0.24
C LYS A 382 -11.18 -19.22 -1.22
N LEU A 383 -11.64 -20.37 -0.74
CA LEU A 383 -11.75 -21.60 -1.54
C LEU A 383 -12.38 -21.37 -2.91
N ASN A 384 -11.80 -21.98 -3.93
CA ASN A 384 -12.20 -21.90 -5.34
C ASN A 384 -12.08 -20.50 -5.98
N CYS A 385 -11.49 -19.50 -5.31
CA CYS A 385 -11.19 -18.23 -5.93
C CYS A 385 -9.85 -18.28 -6.66
N LYS A 386 -9.77 -17.54 -7.77
CA LYS A 386 -8.51 -17.32 -8.49
C LYS A 386 -7.68 -16.31 -7.71
N VAL A 387 -6.40 -16.60 -7.55
CA VAL A 387 -5.37 -15.71 -7.02
C VAL A 387 -4.27 -15.53 -8.06
N ASP A 388 -3.51 -14.44 -7.91
CA ASP A 388 -2.40 -14.12 -8.79
C ASP A 388 -1.28 -13.46 -7.98
N PHE A 389 -0.08 -13.39 -8.53
CA PHE A 389 0.95 -12.53 -7.96
C PHE A 389 0.54 -11.07 -8.17
N PRO A 390 0.59 -10.23 -7.12
CA PRO A 390 -0.02 -8.91 -7.19
C PRO A 390 0.69 -7.99 -8.20
N ARG A 391 -0.11 -7.30 -9.01
CA ARG A 391 0.31 -6.20 -9.92
C ARG A 391 -0.08 -4.83 -9.37
N ASN A 392 -0.76 -4.81 -8.24
CA ASN A 392 -1.16 -3.60 -7.53
C ASN A 392 -1.44 -3.93 -6.05
N ASN A 393 -1.60 -2.90 -5.22
CA ASN A 393 -1.74 -3.06 -3.77
C ASN A 393 -3.07 -3.69 -3.31
N VAL A 394 -4.05 -3.83 -4.20
CA VAL A 394 -5.36 -4.42 -3.88
C VAL A 394 -5.34 -5.94 -4.03
N GLN A 395 -4.43 -6.48 -4.84
CA GLN A 395 -4.33 -7.92 -5.12
C GLN A 395 -3.52 -8.71 -4.09
N LYS A 396 -2.96 -8.04 -3.08
CA LYS A 396 -2.33 -8.74 -1.93
C LYS A 396 -3.35 -9.65 -1.23
N CYS A 397 -2.88 -10.78 -0.69
CA CYS A 397 -3.77 -11.77 -0.07
C CYS A 397 -4.13 -11.44 1.38
N GLY A 398 -3.34 -10.63 2.05
CA GLY A 398 -3.61 -10.15 3.40
C GLY A 398 -2.42 -9.39 3.99
N ASN A 399 -2.58 -8.97 5.25
CA ASN A 399 -1.60 -8.17 5.97
C ASN A 399 -1.54 -8.58 7.46
N VAL A 400 -0.35 -8.56 8.03
CA VAL A 400 -0.10 -8.73 9.47
C VAL A 400 0.41 -7.43 10.04
N ILE A 401 -0.05 -7.05 11.22
CA ILE A 401 0.45 -5.91 11.97
C ILE A 401 1.01 -6.40 13.30
N SER A 402 2.22 -5.97 13.61
CA SER A 402 2.89 -6.21 14.88
C SER A 402 3.16 -4.91 15.62
N LEU A 403 3.40 -5.04 16.94
CA LEU A 403 3.76 -3.93 17.82
C LEU A 403 4.73 -4.42 18.89
N ALA A 404 5.88 -3.76 19.03
CA ALA A 404 6.86 -4.03 20.08
C ALA A 404 7.58 -2.73 20.49
N GLU A 405 8.30 -2.79 21.59
CA GLU A 405 9.17 -1.68 22.03
C GLU A 405 10.42 -1.57 21.14
N ASP A 406 10.89 -2.70 20.59
CA ASP A 406 12.08 -2.80 19.76
C ASP A 406 11.71 -3.06 18.29
N ARG A 407 12.42 -2.41 17.36
CA ARG A 407 12.19 -2.49 15.91
C ARG A 407 12.42 -3.91 15.38
N LYS A 408 13.47 -4.58 15.81
CA LYS A 408 13.79 -5.93 15.37
C LYS A 408 12.68 -6.90 15.76
N LEU A 409 12.21 -6.83 17.02
CA LEU A 409 11.11 -7.66 17.51
C LEU A 409 9.81 -7.41 16.73
N ALA A 410 9.46 -6.14 16.45
CA ALA A 410 8.27 -5.83 15.67
C ALA A 410 8.36 -6.38 14.24
N VAL A 411 9.48 -6.16 13.57
CA VAL A 411 9.70 -6.61 12.18
C VAL A 411 9.69 -8.14 12.08
N GLU A 412 10.45 -8.83 12.95
CA GLU A 412 10.54 -10.28 12.98
C GLU A 412 9.17 -10.93 13.30
N ALA A 413 8.40 -10.36 14.22
CA ALA A 413 7.06 -10.87 14.53
C ALA A 413 6.13 -10.81 13.31
N ALA A 414 6.11 -9.69 12.57
CA ALA A 414 5.30 -9.57 11.37
C ALA A 414 5.77 -10.51 10.25
N GLN A 415 7.08 -10.65 10.06
CA GLN A 415 7.66 -11.58 9.08
C GLN A 415 7.36 -13.03 9.42
N ASN A 416 7.55 -13.43 10.68
CA ASN A 416 7.23 -14.77 11.16
C ASN A 416 5.75 -15.11 10.99
N ALA A 417 4.85 -14.15 11.23
CA ALA A 417 3.43 -14.37 11.02
C ALA A 417 3.12 -14.59 9.53
N VAL A 418 3.68 -13.77 8.63
CA VAL A 418 3.52 -13.95 7.17
C VAL A 418 4.09 -15.29 6.73
N SER A 419 5.26 -15.69 7.22
CA SER A 419 5.92 -16.95 6.83
C SER A 419 5.13 -18.20 7.23
N ASN A 420 4.19 -18.07 8.16
CA ASN A 420 3.31 -19.16 8.59
C ASN A 420 1.94 -19.18 7.91
N VAL A 421 1.65 -18.22 7.01
CA VAL A 421 0.44 -18.27 6.18
C VAL A 421 0.70 -19.18 4.99
N PHE A 422 -0.15 -20.18 4.82
CA PHE A 422 -0.12 -21.06 3.67
C PHE A 422 -1.43 -20.95 2.87
N ILE A 423 -1.29 -20.73 1.57
CA ILE A 423 -2.37 -20.78 0.58
C ILE A 423 -2.05 -21.95 -0.33
N GLY A 424 -2.76 -23.07 -0.16
CA GLY A 424 -2.66 -24.23 -1.04
C GLY A 424 -3.42 -23.97 -2.35
N LEU A 425 -2.83 -24.39 -3.45
CA LEU A 425 -3.38 -24.22 -4.78
C LEU A 425 -3.85 -25.56 -5.34
N LYS A 426 -4.96 -25.55 -6.04
CA LYS A 426 -5.53 -26.73 -6.68
C LYS A 426 -4.53 -27.31 -7.69
N ALA A 427 -4.27 -28.61 -7.56
CA ALA A 427 -3.34 -29.34 -8.41
C ALA A 427 -3.76 -29.36 -9.88
N ASN A 428 -2.80 -29.50 -10.79
CA ASN A 428 -3.01 -29.66 -12.23
C ASN A 428 -3.85 -28.52 -12.87
N THR A 429 -3.58 -27.26 -12.46
CA THR A 429 -4.22 -26.08 -13.05
C THR A 429 -3.26 -25.35 -13.99
N ARG A 430 -3.80 -24.93 -15.14
CA ARG A 430 -3.02 -24.27 -16.19
C ARG A 430 -2.30 -23.02 -15.69
N GLU A 431 -2.96 -22.20 -14.87
CA GLU A 431 -2.40 -20.95 -14.36
C GLU A 431 -1.12 -21.18 -13.56
N THR A 432 -1.10 -22.21 -12.71
CA THR A 432 0.08 -22.54 -11.88
C THR A 432 1.14 -23.24 -12.74
N ASP A 433 0.74 -24.15 -13.63
CA ASP A 433 1.68 -24.82 -14.55
C ASP A 433 2.37 -23.82 -15.48
N ASP A 434 1.63 -22.88 -16.08
CA ASP A 434 2.18 -21.81 -16.91
C ASP A 434 3.19 -20.97 -16.11
N PHE A 435 2.86 -20.60 -14.87
CA PHE A 435 3.77 -19.85 -13.99
C PHE A 435 5.07 -20.63 -13.68
N LEU A 436 4.98 -21.92 -13.37
CA LEU A 436 6.12 -22.75 -13.02
C LEU A 436 7.02 -23.09 -14.22
N ASN A 437 6.42 -23.21 -15.41
CA ASN A 437 7.14 -23.56 -16.64
C ASN A 437 7.68 -22.35 -17.39
N PHE A 438 7.08 -21.17 -17.19
CA PHE A 438 7.52 -19.93 -17.81
C PHE A 438 8.74 -19.38 -17.08
N TYR A 439 9.92 -19.77 -17.57
CA TYR A 439 11.20 -19.32 -17.05
C TYR A 439 12.15 -19.03 -18.22
N THR A 440 12.46 -17.76 -18.44
CA THR A 440 13.55 -17.34 -19.32
C THR A 440 14.63 -16.68 -18.48
N GLN A 441 15.87 -17.14 -18.60
CA GLN A 441 17.02 -16.57 -17.87
C GLN A 441 17.35 -15.13 -18.29
N ASP A 442 16.85 -14.69 -19.44
CA ASP A 442 17.30 -13.48 -20.13
C ASP A 442 16.31 -12.29 -20.07
N ASP A 443 15.13 -12.45 -19.45
CA ASP A 443 14.18 -11.35 -19.35
C ASP A 443 14.35 -10.58 -18.04
N GLU A 444 14.96 -9.38 -18.11
CA GLU A 444 14.94 -8.38 -17.02
C GLU A 444 13.51 -7.99 -16.59
N ASP A 445 12.51 -8.35 -17.41
CA ASP A 445 11.09 -8.10 -17.21
C ASP A 445 10.32 -9.31 -16.65
N ASN A 446 10.98 -10.30 -16.04
CA ASN A 446 10.34 -11.50 -15.51
C ASN A 446 9.35 -11.17 -14.37
N PHE A 447 8.13 -10.89 -14.76
CA PHE A 447 7.02 -10.74 -13.82
C PHE A 447 5.95 -11.81 -14.11
N PRO A 448 5.48 -12.55 -13.12
CA PRO A 448 5.83 -12.50 -11.69
C PRO A 448 7.29 -12.91 -11.39
N PRO A 449 7.93 -12.33 -10.35
CA PRO A 449 9.30 -12.66 -10.00
C PRO A 449 9.42 -14.11 -9.53
N SER A 450 10.62 -14.66 -9.53
CA SER A 450 10.93 -15.92 -8.85
C SER A 450 11.09 -15.72 -7.35
N ALA A 451 10.78 -16.77 -6.56
CA ALA A 451 10.93 -16.75 -5.11
C ALA A 451 12.39 -16.60 -4.68
N PHE A 452 13.28 -17.24 -5.41
CA PHE A 452 14.73 -17.20 -5.20
C PHE A 452 15.48 -16.99 -6.52
N LYS A 453 16.76 -16.67 -6.39
CA LYS A 453 17.66 -16.60 -7.52
C LYS A 453 17.71 -17.94 -8.25
N SER A 454 17.77 -17.87 -9.57
CA SER A 454 17.81 -19.05 -10.41
C SER A 454 19.17 -19.72 -10.40
N LEU A 455 19.17 -21.04 -10.50
CA LEU A 455 20.37 -21.81 -10.82
C LEU A 455 20.67 -21.75 -12.32
N SER A 456 21.94 -21.72 -12.67
CA SER A 456 22.40 -21.96 -14.03
C SER A 456 22.03 -23.38 -14.50
N SER A 457 22.00 -23.61 -15.80
CA SER A 457 21.72 -24.96 -16.35
C SER A 457 22.72 -26.01 -15.83
N GLN A 458 23.98 -25.62 -15.58
CA GLN A 458 25.01 -26.51 -15.04
C GLN A 458 24.77 -26.85 -13.56
N GLU A 459 24.36 -25.88 -12.75
CA GLU A 459 24.01 -26.10 -11.34
C GLU A 459 22.72 -26.92 -11.21
N LEU A 460 21.73 -26.64 -12.05
CA LEU A 460 20.47 -27.40 -12.06
C LEU A 460 20.70 -28.87 -12.46
N ALA A 461 21.62 -29.13 -13.37
CA ALA A 461 22.00 -30.50 -13.77
C ALA A 461 22.67 -31.30 -12.65
N GLN A 462 23.20 -30.66 -11.60
CA GLN A 462 23.76 -31.34 -10.42
C GLN A 462 22.66 -31.87 -9.48
N ILE A 463 21.41 -31.47 -9.67
CA ILE A 463 20.26 -31.96 -8.88
C ILE A 463 19.68 -33.18 -9.60
N GLU A 464 20.16 -34.36 -9.22
CA GLU A 464 19.78 -35.61 -9.85
C GLU A 464 18.89 -36.49 -8.94
N GLY A 465 18.27 -37.49 -9.56
CA GLY A 465 17.55 -38.55 -8.87
C GLY A 465 16.15 -38.16 -8.37
N PHE A 466 15.75 -38.84 -7.33
CA PHE A 466 14.40 -38.72 -6.78
C PHE A 466 14.47 -38.54 -5.26
N ILE A 467 13.52 -37.78 -4.74
CA ILE A 467 13.21 -37.75 -3.31
C ILE A 467 12.25 -38.93 -3.04
N PRO A 468 12.63 -39.88 -2.18
CA PRO A 468 11.80 -41.07 -1.93
C PRO A 468 10.46 -40.69 -1.29
N GLN A 469 9.44 -41.50 -1.52
CA GLN A 469 8.12 -41.33 -0.96
C GLN A 469 8.19 -41.24 0.59
N ASN A 470 7.46 -40.29 1.19
CA ASN A 470 7.31 -40.08 2.65
C ASN A 470 8.64 -39.81 3.40
N GLN A 471 9.71 -39.44 2.70
CA GLN A 471 10.94 -38.98 3.35
C GLN A 471 10.91 -37.49 3.56
N LYS A 472 11.55 -37.00 4.62
CA LYS A 472 11.62 -35.56 4.89
C LYS A 472 12.39 -34.84 3.78
N ILE A 473 11.75 -33.85 3.16
CA ILE A 473 12.42 -33.02 2.10
C ILE A 473 13.64 -32.30 2.67
N SER A 474 13.60 -31.91 3.95
CA SER A 474 14.72 -31.26 4.64
C SER A 474 16.03 -32.06 4.61
N ASP A 475 15.96 -33.39 4.48
CA ASP A 475 17.13 -34.25 4.38
C ASP A 475 17.71 -34.26 2.94
N PHE A 476 16.95 -33.85 1.95
CA PHE A 476 17.27 -33.89 0.51
C PHE A 476 17.54 -32.51 -0.12
N ILE A 477 17.87 -31.49 0.68
CA ILE A 477 18.26 -30.19 0.13
C ILE A 477 19.58 -30.35 -0.63
N PRO A 478 19.62 -30.00 -1.94
CA PRO A 478 20.84 -30.13 -2.75
C PRO A 478 22.01 -29.31 -2.20
N SER A 479 23.24 -29.79 -2.39
CA SER A 479 24.44 -29.09 -1.95
C SER A 479 24.56 -27.69 -2.55
N VAL A 480 24.19 -27.52 -3.82
CA VAL A 480 24.19 -26.22 -4.53
C VAL A 480 23.28 -25.18 -3.85
N LEU A 481 22.21 -25.60 -3.20
CA LEU A 481 21.30 -24.73 -2.43
C LEU A 481 21.72 -24.54 -0.96
N LYS A 482 22.80 -25.16 -0.52
CA LYS A 482 23.38 -25.01 0.83
C LYS A 482 24.51 -23.97 0.87
N THR A 483 24.77 -23.25 -0.20
CA THR A 483 25.80 -22.21 -0.28
C THR A 483 25.46 -20.97 0.55
N SER A 484 26.42 -20.10 0.81
CA SER A 484 26.24 -18.86 1.56
C SER A 484 25.19 -17.94 0.94
N ASP A 485 25.06 -17.97 -0.38
CA ASP A 485 24.13 -17.10 -1.13
C ASP A 485 22.68 -17.50 -0.88
N TYR A 486 22.36 -18.79 -0.94
CA TYR A 486 21.00 -19.27 -0.69
C TYR A 486 20.61 -19.35 0.80
N LYS A 487 21.58 -19.52 1.73
CA LYS A 487 21.28 -19.60 3.17
C LYS A 487 20.66 -18.33 3.76
N LYS A 488 20.93 -17.17 3.17
CA LYS A 488 20.45 -15.86 3.63
C LYS A 488 19.31 -15.31 2.78
N GLU A 489 19.09 -15.90 1.62
CA GLU A 489 18.03 -15.49 0.72
C GLU A 489 16.67 -15.94 1.28
N VAL A 490 15.69 -15.07 1.20
CA VAL A 490 14.30 -15.35 1.61
C VAL A 490 13.35 -15.02 0.47
N ASP A 491 12.31 -15.82 0.34
CA ASP A 491 11.22 -15.56 -0.59
C ASP A 491 10.36 -14.35 -0.13
N TRP A 492 9.32 -14.03 -0.89
CA TRP A 492 8.38 -12.95 -0.54
C TRP A 492 7.53 -13.21 0.70
N SER A 493 7.54 -14.43 1.22
CA SER A 493 6.90 -14.83 2.47
C SER A 493 7.90 -14.96 3.63
N PHE A 494 9.13 -14.47 3.45
CA PHE A 494 10.22 -14.48 4.43
C PHE A 494 10.71 -15.89 4.83
N ASN A 495 10.54 -16.90 3.97
CA ASN A 495 11.08 -18.23 4.18
C ASN A 495 12.44 -18.39 3.46
N THR A 496 13.40 -18.97 4.14
CA THR A 496 14.59 -19.54 3.50
C THR A 496 14.26 -20.89 2.82
N ILE A 497 15.16 -21.41 1.99
CA ILE A 497 14.99 -22.75 1.40
C ILE A 497 14.85 -23.83 2.50
N SER A 498 15.59 -23.69 3.60
CA SER A 498 15.50 -24.61 4.76
C SER A 498 14.14 -24.52 5.47
N ASP A 499 13.60 -23.31 5.62
CA ASP A 499 12.28 -23.11 6.19
C ASP A 499 11.19 -23.72 5.31
N ILE A 500 11.30 -23.55 3.98
CA ILE A 500 10.39 -24.17 3.03
C ILE A 500 10.41 -25.69 3.13
N ALA A 501 11.60 -26.29 3.19
CA ALA A 501 11.73 -27.74 3.34
C ALA A 501 11.08 -28.25 4.64
N ALA A 502 11.37 -27.60 5.77
CA ALA A 502 10.79 -27.96 7.05
C ALA A 502 9.26 -27.78 7.09
N LYS A 503 8.75 -26.69 6.52
CA LYS A 503 7.30 -26.42 6.42
C LYS A 503 6.59 -27.39 5.46
N PHE A 504 7.25 -27.77 4.38
CA PHE A 504 6.74 -28.81 3.49
C PHE A 504 6.58 -30.14 4.22
N ASP A 505 7.56 -30.55 5.01
CA ASP A 505 7.51 -31.78 5.81
C ASP A 505 6.32 -31.79 6.79
N ILE A 506 5.93 -30.62 7.33
CA ILE A 506 4.72 -30.46 8.16
C ILE A 506 3.45 -30.57 7.32
N LEU A 507 3.42 -29.90 6.16
CA LEU A 507 2.21 -29.81 5.33
C LEU A 507 1.93 -31.07 4.54
N ARG A 508 2.96 -31.82 4.14
CA ARG A 508 2.88 -33.01 3.27
C ARG A 508 3.79 -34.15 3.78
N PRO A 509 3.57 -34.66 5.01
CA PRO A 509 4.39 -35.76 5.57
C PRO A 509 4.24 -37.06 4.77
N HIS A 510 3.14 -37.20 4.01
CA HIS A 510 2.85 -38.33 3.14
C HIS A 510 2.80 -37.87 1.68
N HIS A 511 3.96 -37.56 1.12
CA HIS A 511 4.08 -37.17 -0.30
C HIS A 511 4.50 -38.35 -1.21
N PRO A 512 4.21 -38.33 -2.51
CA PRO A 512 4.67 -39.33 -3.45
C PRO A 512 6.20 -39.25 -3.65
N LYS A 513 6.76 -40.18 -4.43
CA LYS A 513 8.13 -40.09 -4.93
C LYS A 513 8.23 -38.90 -5.87
N LEU A 514 9.16 -37.96 -5.63
CA LEU A 514 9.28 -36.70 -6.36
C LEU A 514 10.58 -36.68 -7.20
N ASN A 515 10.51 -36.18 -8.43
CA ASN A 515 11.73 -35.85 -9.18
C ASN A 515 12.42 -34.68 -8.50
N ALA A 516 13.68 -34.86 -8.04
CA ALA A 516 14.40 -33.87 -7.25
C ALA A 516 14.61 -32.54 -8.01
N GLN A 517 14.99 -32.62 -9.30
CA GLN A 517 15.22 -31.44 -10.12
C GLN A 517 13.93 -30.64 -10.34
N LYS A 518 12.83 -31.30 -10.71
CA LYS A 518 11.51 -30.66 -10.89
C LYS A 518 11.03 -30.00 -9.59
N PHE A 519 11.19 -30.66 -8.46
CA PHE A 519 10.78 -30.17 -7.16
C PHE A 519 11.56 -28.91 -6.76
N TRP A 520 12.90 -28.96 -6.76
CA TRP A 520 13.71 -27.82 -6.35
C TRP A 520 13.64 -26.65 -7.33
N LYS A 521 13.46 -26.91 -8.64
CA LYS A 521 13.15 -25.87 -9.62
C LYS A 521 11.85 -25.15 -9.28
N ALA A 522 10.81 -25.88 -8.89
CA ALA A 522 9.55 -25.30 -8.46
C ALA A 522 9.69 -24.49 -7.17
N VAL A 523 10.47 -24.97 -6.17
CA VAL A 523 10.80 -24.22 -4.95
C VAL A 523 11.46 -22.89 -5.30
N LEU A 524 12.46 -22.88 -6.16
CA LEU A 524 13.14 -21.65 -6.59
C LEU A 524 12.20 -20.69 -7.30
N ARG A 525 11.26 -21.20 -8.08
CA ARG A 525 10.30 -20.40 -8.83
C ARG A 525 9.16 -19.84 -7.97
N GLY A 526 8.56 -20.63 -7.09
CA GLY A 526 7.33 -20.28 -6.41
C GLY A 526 7.27 -20.59 -4.90
N GLY A 527 8.43 -20.83 -4.28
CA GLY A 527 8.53 -21.04 -2.83
C GLY A 527 7.74 -22.26 -2.33
N LEU A 528 7.21 -22.15 -1.11
CA LEU A 528 6.46 -23.22 -0.45
C LEU A 528 5.19 -23.62 -1.22
N GLN A 529 4.48 -22.66 -1.81
CA GLN A 529 3.28 -22.94 -2.59
C GLN A 529 3.57 -23.86 -3.79
N ALA A 530 4.65 -23.59 -4.51
CA ALA A 530 5.07 -24.40 -5.66
C ALA A 530 5.57 -25.78 -5.25
N ALA A 531 6.29 -25.88 -4.13
CA ALA A 531 6.73 -27.17 -3.57
C ALA A 531 5.53 -28.08 -3.29
N VAL A 532 4.52 -27.56 -2.61
CA VAL A 532 3.30 -28.30 -2.28
C VAL A 532 2.50 -28.63 -3.55
N TYR A 533 2.35 -27.66 -4.45
CA TYR A 533 1.64 -27.87 -5.73
C TYR A 533 2.24 -29.01 -6.56
N ILE A 534 3.56 -29.07 -6.70
CA ILE A 534 4.22 -30.17 -7.43
C ILE A 534 3.95 -31.51 -6.76
N SER A 535 4.03 -31.57 -5.42
CA SER A 535 3.74 -32.81 -4.69
C SER A 535 2.28 -33.27 -4.87
N ASP A 536 1.33 -32.35 -4.82
CA ASP A 536 -0.09 -32.66 -4.95
C ASP A 536 -0.47 -32.99 -6.40
N SER A 537 0.27 -32.50 -7.40
CA SER A 537 0.09 -32.80 -8.82
C SER A 537 0.67 -34.17 -9.23
N GLU A 538 1.53 -34.80 -8.43
CA GLU A 538 2.12 -36.12 -8.66
C GLU A 538 1.31 -37.25 -7.98
N LYS A 539 0.26 -36.93 -7.22
CA LYS A 539 -0.70 -37.89 -6.64
C LYS A 539 -1.63 -38.47 -7.69
#